data_b6a27b00dce46df5c1f500b6fae868c2
#
_entry.id   b6a27b00dce46df5c1f500b6fae868c2
#
_cell.length_a   1.000
_cell.length_b   1.000
_cell.length_c   1.000
_cell.angle_alpha   90.00
_cell.angle_beta   90.00
_cell.angle_gamma   90.00
#
_symmetry.space_group_name_H-M   'P 1'
#
loop_
_entity.id
_entity.type
_entity.pdbx_description
1 polymer ?
#
loop_
_entity_poly.entity_id
_entity_poly.type
_entity_poly.pdbx_seq_one_letter_code
_entity_poly.pdbx_strand_id
1 'polypeptide(L)'
;MAARADLSQPLPFTRTVWHGRAPRTAPPASEPRRMGPFTPLQWIGAVVVGGIAVVYAAAMLVLAMRWLASTEPLQAFLTAFPGEYHLPEGAPVGLAAWLGWQHFLNTFFILLIIRTGLRVRTEKRPTAFWSPRKNRKRKISLNLWFHQALDILWIANGIVFVVLLFVTGQWMRIVPTSWDVFPNALSAGIQYLTLDWPTENGWVNYNSLQQLAYFSVVFIAAPLAIATGVRMSGVWPKNAKTLNRVYPVEWARAVHFPVMIFFVAFIFVHVVLVFATGALRNLNHMYAAQGSADPNAYADNWTGFWIFAASLVVIAAAWVAARPLVLAPIARLFGSVSGR
;
A
#
# COMPACT_ATOMS: atom_id res chain seq x y z
N MET A 1 -84.01 -29.72 28.24
CA MET A 1 -83.07 -29.06 29.19
C MET A 1 -81.86 -28.61 28.38
N ALA A 2 -81.73 -27.33 28.13
CA ALA A 2 -80.54 -26.79 27.44
C ALA A 2 -79.39 -26.75 28.46
N ALA A 3 -78.28 -27.39 28.12
CA ALA A 3 -77.11 -27.38 28.96
C ALA A 3 -76.60 -25.91 29.09
N ARG A 4 -76.49 -25.43 30.35
CA ARG A 4 -75.87 -24.12 30.62
C ARG A 4 -74.43 -24.19 30.17
N ALA A 5 -74.05 -23.30 29.26
CA ALA A 5 -72.66 -23.13 28.86
C ALA A 5 -71.79 -22.73 30.06
N ASP A 6 -70.75 -23.48 30.31
CA ASP A 6 -69.77 -23.14 31.35
C ASP A 6 -69.00 -21.89 30.96
N LEU A 7 -69.32 -20.78 31.63
CA LEU A 7 -68.69 -19.49 31.34
C LEU A 7 -67.28 -19.35 31.95
N SER A 8 -66.78 -20.35 32.66
CA SER A 8 -65.44 -20.36 33.25
C SER A 8 -64.33 -20.80 32.28
N GLN A 9 -64.69 -21.42 31.15
CA GLN A 9 -63.73 -21.84 30.15
C GLN A 9 -63.44 -20.70 29.18
N PRO A 10 -62.15 -20.41 28.86
CA PRO A 10 -61.79 -19.45 27.83
C PRO A 10 -62.45 -19.88 26.51
N LEU A 11 -63.07 -18.94 25.81
CA LEU A 11 -63.60 -19.18 24.49
C LEU A 11 -62.48 -19.62 23.55
N PRO A 12 -62.74 -20.68 22.72
CA PRO A 12 -61.71 -21.21 21.81
C PRO A 12 -61.31 -20.23 20.68
N PHE A 13 -61.85 -19.03 20.71
CA PHE A 13 -61.52 -17.96 19.77
C PHE A 13 -61.69 -16.58 20.42
N THR A 14 -60.88 -15.66 20.08
CA THR A 14 -61.00 -14.24 20.52
C THR A 14 -62.14 -13.61 19.70
N ARG A 15 -63.20 -13.16 20.34
CA ARG A 15 -64.25 -12.38 19.65
C ARG A 15 -63.68 -11.03 19.25
N THR A 16 -63.60 -10.79 17.95
CA THR A 16 -63.36 -9.44 17.43
C THR A 16 -64.71 -8.68 17.40
N VAL A 17 -64.71 -7.45 17.89
CA VAL A 17 -65.88 -6.53 17.97
C VAL A 17 -66.32 -6.04 16.58
N TRP A 18 -65.61 -6.39 15.53
CA TRP A 18 -65.91 -6.01 14.15
C TRP A 18 -66.59 -7.13 13.39
N HIS A 19 -67.80 -6.88 12.94
CA HIS A 19 -68.61 -7.81 12.17
C HIS A 19 -67.85 -8.40 10.98
N GLY A 20 -67.47 -9.64 11.08
CA GLY A 20 -67.17 -10.53 9.96
C GLY A 20 -65.86 -10.28 9.14
N ARG A 21 -64.99 -9.34 9.49
CA ARG A 21 -63.66 -9.22 8.87
C ARG A 21 -62.58 -9.46 9.90
N ALA A 22 -61.87 -10.56 9.78
CA ALA A 22 -60.65 -10.75 10.54
C ALA A 22 -59.73 -9.53 10.33
N PRO A 23 -59.11 -8.97 11.40
CA PRO A 23 -58.11 -7.91 11.22
C PRO A 23 -57.03 -8.48 10.29
N ARG A 24 -56.72 -7.77 9.20
CA ARG A 24 -55.54 -8.05 8.40
C ARG A 24 -54.35 -7.80 9.31
N THR A 25 -53.85 -8.83 9.95
CA THR A 25 -52.54 -8.78 10.55
C THR A 25 -51.57 -8.54 9.40
N ALA A 26 -50.99 -7.34 9.32
CA ALA A 26 -49.88 -7.11 8.41
C ALA A 26 -48.83 -8.20 8.68
N PRO A 27 -48.31 -8.86 7.64
CA PRO A 27 -47.24 -9.82 7.85
C PRO A 27 -46.14 -9.11 8.66
N PRO A 28 -45.50 -9.83 9.60
CA PRO A 28 -44.43 -9.22 10.39
C PRO A 28 -43.44 -8.58 9.42
N ALA A 29 -43.09 -7.31 9.65
CA ALA A 29 -42.14 -6.59 8.83
C ALA A 29 -40.89 -7.46 8.69
N SER A 30 -40.50 -7.76 7.45
CA SER A 30 -39.29 -8.54 7.20
C SER A 30 -38.12 -7.88 7.92
N GLU A 31 -37.39 -8.65 8.71
CA GLU A 31 -36.21 -8.10 9.40
C GLU A 31 -35.28 -7.44 8.36
N PRO A 32 -34.84 -6.21 8.61
CA PRO A 32 -34.02 -5.51 7.66
C PRO A 32 -32.71 -6.29 7.46
N ARG A 33 -32.29 -6.48 6.20
CA ARG A 33 -31.06 -7.16 5.85
C ARG A 33 -29.88 -6.49 6.60
N ARG A 34 -29.16 -7.26 7.39
CA ARG A 34 -27.98 -6.79 8.13
C ARG A 34 -26.70 -7.19 7.41
N MET A 35 -25.70 -6.30 7.44
CA MET A 35 -24.32 -6.56 7.02
C MET A 35 -23.43 -6.48 8.26
N GLY A 36 -23.19 -7.64 8.90
CA GLY A 36 -22.60 -7.66 10.25
C GLY A 36 -23.56 -7.09 11.29
N PRO A 37 -23.12 -6.21 12.22
CA PRO A 37 -23.96 -5.68 13.29
C PRO A 37 -24.99 -4.64 12.81
N PHE A 38 -24.83 -4.06 11.62
CA PHE A 38 -25.60 -2.92 11.14
C PHE A 38 -26.40 -3.22 9.88
N THR A 39 -27.50 -2.47 9.69
CA THR A 39 -28.22 -2.42 8.41
C THR A 39 -27.43 -1.58 7.39
N PRO A 40 -27.69 -1.73 6.06
CA PRO A 40 -27.04 -0.88 5.04
C PRO A 40 -27.21 0.63 5.31
N LEU A 41 -28.37 1.07 5.78
CA LEU A 41 -28.62 2.46 6.10
C LEU A 41 -27.78 2.94 7.31
N GLN A 42 -27.65 2.09 8.33
CA GLN A 42 -26.78 2.38 9.48
C GLN A 42 -25.30 2.44 9.06
N TRP A 43 -24.87 1.59 8.12
CA TRP A 43 -23.52 1.67 7.54
C TRP A 43 -23.30 2.98 6.79
N ILE A 44 -24.26 3.41 5.97
CA ILE A 44 -24.20 4.71 5.28
C ILE A 44 -24.08 5.83 6.32
N GLY A 45 -24.93 5.82 7.36
CA GLY A 45 -24.86 6.80 8.44
C GLY A 45 -23.51 6.80 9.16
N ALA A 46 -22.99 5.63 9.52
CA ALA A 46 -21.69 5.49 10.16
C ALA A 46 -20.53 6.00 9.28
N VAL A 47 -20.56 5.69 7.98
CA VAL A 47 -19.54 6.19 7.02
C VAL A 47 -19.63 7.71 6.86
N VAL A 48 -20.82 8.26 6.73
CA VAL A 48 -21.02 9.72 6.60
C VAL A 48 -20.57 10.43 7.88
N VAL A 49 -21.09 10.03 9.04
CA VAL A 49 -20.76 10.66 10.33
C VAL A 49 -19.28 10.45 10.66
N GLY A 50 -18.75 9.23 10.47
CA GLY A 50 -17.34 8.92 10.65
C GLY A 50 -16.45 9.73 9.71
N GLY A 51 -16.84 9.85 8.44
CA GLY A 51 -16.14 10.67 7.45
C GLY A 51 -16.08 12.16 7.84
N ILE A 52 -17.21 12.73 8.24
CA ILE A 52 -17.28 14.12 8.74
C ILE A 52 -16.39 14.28 9.98
N ALA A 53 -16.44 13.35 10.93
CA ALA A 53 -15.61 13.40 12.13
C ALA A 53 -14.11 13.35 11.81
N VAL A 54 -13.69 12.50 10.85
CA VAL A 54 -12.29 12.42 10.39
C VAL A 54 -11.86 13.72 9.71
N VAL A 55 -12.69 14.28 8.83
CA VAL A 55 -12.39 15.56 8.16
C VAL A 55 -12.30 16.70 9.20
N TYR A 56 -13.21 16.74 10.16
CA TYR A 56 -13.16 17.72 11.24
C TYR A 56 -11.89 17.57 12.10
N ALA A 57 -11.55 16.36 12.51
CA ALA A 57 -10.33 16.09 13.28
C ALA A 57 -9.06 16.48 12.49
N ALA A 58 -9.02 16.18 11.20
CA ALA A 58 -7.92 16.60 10.32
C ALA A 58 -7.82 18.13 10.21
N ALA A 59 -8.96 18.83 10.04
CA ALA A 59 -8.99 20.30 10.01
C ALA A 59 -8.51 20.90 11.34
N MET A 60 -8.94 20.35 12.47
CA MET A 60 -8.49 20.81 13.79
C MET A 60 -6.99 20.57 13.99
N LEU A 61 -6.45 19.43 13.52
CA LEU A 61 -5.01 19.16 13.54
C LEU A 61 -4.24 20.20 12.71
N VAL A 62 -4.69 20.48 11.49
CA VAL A 62 -4.07 21.50 10.64
C VAL A 62 -4.09 22.88 11.31
N LEU A 63 -5.23 23.30 11.88
CA LEU A 63 -5.34 24.57 12.57
C LEU A 63 -4.43 24.65 13.80
N ALA A 64 -4.36 23.57 14.60
CA ALA A 64 -3.48 23.49 15.75
C ALA A 64 -2.01 23.57 15.34
N MET A 65 -1.62 22.86 14.26
CA MET A 65 -0.25 22.89 13.74
C MET A 65 0.11 24.25 13.14
N ARG A 66 -0.81 24.92 12.46
CA ARG A 66 -0.63 26.31 11.97
C ARG A 66 -0.45 27.30 13.12
N TRP A 67 -1.28 27.18 14.15
CA TRP A 67 -1.12 27.99 15.36
C TRP A 67 0.23 27.73 16.03
N LEU A 68 0.63 26.47 16.19
CA LEU A 68 1.92 26.11 16.75
C LEU A 68 3.08 26.65 15.89
N ALA A 69 2.99 26.54 14.57
CA ALA A 69 3.97 27.06 13.63
C ALA A 69 4.07 28.59 13.64
N SER A 70 3.05 29.31 14.12
CA SER A 70 3.09 30.77 14.27
C SER A 70 3.79 31.23 15.55
N THR A 71 4.16 30.32 16.46
CA THR A 71 4.89 30.68 17.69
C THR A 71 6.36 31.00 17.38
N GLU A 72 6.91 32.00 18.10
CA GLU A 72 8.29 32.46 17.89
C GLU A 72 9.34 31.33 17.95
N PRO A 73 9.32 30.39 18.91
CA PRO A 73 10.30 29.30 18.95
C PRO A 73 10.24 28.39 17.73
N LEU A 74 9.01 28.08 17.24
CA LEU A 74 8.88 27.20 16.10
C LEU A 74 9.20 27.91 14.78
N GLN A 75 8.90 29.19 14.65
CA GLN A 75 9.35 29.99 13.50
C GLN A 75 10.87 30.08 13.42
N ALA A 76 11.54 30.30 14.58
CA ALA A 76 13.01 30.28 14.64
C ALA A 76 13.58 28.91 14.20
N PHE A 77 12.95 27.81 14.64
CA PHE A 77 13.34 26.46 14.24
C PHE A 77 13.13 26.24 12.73
N LEU A 78 11.97 26.60 12.17
CA LEU A 78 11.68 26.44 10.73
C LEU A 78 12.59 27.31 9.85
N THR A 79 13.03 28.47 10.37
CA THR A 79 14.00 29.34 9.68
C THR A 79 15.41 28.74 9.71
N ALA A 80 15.82 28.15 10.84
CA ALA A 80 17.12 27.48 10.97
C ALA A 80 17.21 26.17 10.16
N PHE A 81 16.07 25.46 10.03
CA PHE A 81 15.96 24.20 9.32
C PHE A 81 14.78 24.27 8.32
N PRO A 82 15.02 24.73 7.09
CA PRO A 82 13.93 25.01 6.13
C PRO A 82 13.24 23.78 5.55
N GLY A 83 13.67 22.57 5.91
CA GLY A 83 13.09 21.30 5.44
C GLY A 83 13.99 20.52 4.49
N GLU A 84 15.06 21.14 4.02
CA GLU A 84 16.08 20.51 3.19
C GLU A 84 17.47 21.02 3.56
N TYR A 85 18.51 20.29 3.19
CA TYR A 85 19.88 20.73 3.30
C TYR A 85 20.60 20.58 1.94
N HIS A 86 21.72 21.25 1.77
CA HIS A 86 22.49 21.21 0.54
C HIS A 86 23.05 19.80 0.29
N LEU A 87 22.83 19.31 -0.93
CA LEU A 87 23.41 18.04 -1.36
C LEU A 87 24.96 18.18 -1.45
N PRO A 88 25.69 17.03 -1.36
CA PRO A 88 27.12 17.03 -1.57
C PRO A 88 27.51 17.64 -2.92
N GLU A 89 28.69 18.23 -2.99
CA GLU A 89 29.28 18.72 -4.23
C GLU A 89 29.36 17.57 -5.27
N GLY A 90 28.94 17.84 -6.49
CA GLY A 90 28.88 16.84 -7.56
C GLY A 90 27.62 15.98 -7.56
N ALA A 91 26.65 16.22 -6.68
CA ALA A 91 25.36 15.56 -6.76
C ALA A 91 24.66 15.88 -8.09
N PRO A 92 24.11 14.86 -8.79
CA PRO A 92 23.47 15.08 -10.08
C PRO A 92 22.19 15.89 -9.94
N VAL A 93 22.00 16.85 -10.81
CA VAL A 93 20.74 17.58 -10.97
C VAL A 93 19.84 16.80 -11.91
N GLY A 94 18.59 16.64 -11.52
CA GLY A 94 17.58 15.96 -12.33
C GLY A 94 17.54 14.45 -12.17
N LEU A 95 16.57 13.86 -12.83
CA LEU A 95 16.30 12.43 -12.83
C LEU A 95 16.69 11.84 -14.18
N ALA A 96 17.68 10.95 -14.18
CA ALA A 96 18.08 10.24 -15.38
C ALA A 96 16.93 9.32 -15.87
N ALA A 97 16.80 9.12 -17.19
CA ALA A 97 15.73 8.31 -17.77
C ALA A 97 15.66 6.87 -17.22
N TRP A 98 16.79 6.28 -16.81
CA TRP A 98 16.82 4.97 -16.19
C TRP A 98 16.04 4.91 -14.85
N LEU A 99 15.96 6.03 -14.11
CA LEU A 99 15.16 6.11 -12.88
C LEU A 99 13.68 5.91 -13.17
N GLY A 100 13.14 6.48 -14.25
CA GLY A 100 11.76 6.28 -14.67
C GLY A 100 11.46 4.80 -14.96
N TRP A 101 12.35 4.12 -15.69
CA TRP A 101 12.23 2.67 -15.92
C TRP A 101 12.29 1.84 -14.64
N GLN A 102 13.23 2.17 -13.76
CA GLN A 102 13.35 1.50 -12.46
C GLN A 102 12.15 1.76 -11.56
N HIS A 103 11.60 2.97 -11.57
CA HIS A 103 10.39 3.30 -10.85
C HIS A 103 9.19 2.49 -11.37
N PHE A 104 9.01 2.43 -12.69
CA PHE A 104 7.96 1.59 -13.28
C PHE A 104 8.10 0.12 -12.91
N LEU A 105 9.29 -0.47 -13.06
CA LEU A 105 9.53 -1.88 -12.74
C LEU A 105 9.33 -2.17 -11.24
N ASN A 106 9.81 -1.29 -10.36
CA ASN A 106 9.58 -1.44 -8.92
C ASN A 106 8.08 -1.36 -8.58
N THR A 107 7.34 -0.41 -9.17
CA THR A 107 5.89 -0.29 -9.00
C THR A 107 5.18 -1.55 -9.50
N PHE A 108 5.54 -2.03 -10.69
CA PHE A 108 4.98 -3.24 -11.28
C PHE A 108 5.18 -4.47 -10.38
N PHE A 109 6.41 -4.71 -9.93
CA PHE A 109 6.71 -5.88 -9.10
C PHE A 109 6.09 -5.76 -7.72
N ILE A 110 6.23 -4.63 -7.03
CA ILE A 110 5.75 -4.51 -5.64
C ILE A 110 4.22 -4.67 -5.54
N LEU A 111 3.45 -4.13 -6.48
CA LEU A 111 2.00 -4.28 -6.50
C LEU A 111 1.58 -5.75 -6.71
N LEU A 112 2.24 -6.48 -7.59
CA LEU A 112 1.98 -7.89 -7.81
C LEU A 112 2.47 -8.76 -6.63
N ILE A 113 3.61 -8.42 -6.02
CA ILE A 113 4.14 -9.08 -4.82
C ILE A 113 3.18 -8.91 -3.64
N ILE A 114 2.70 -7.70 -3.36
CA ILE A 114 1.71 -7.45 -2.30
C ILE A 114 0.44 -8.27 -2.56
N ARG A 115 -0.11 -8.21 -3.78
CA ARG A 115 -1.30 -8.98 -4.14
C ARG A 115 -1.12 -10.48 -3.95
N THR A 116 -0.02 -11.03 -4.42
CA THR A 116 0.24 -12.48 -4.33
C THR A 116 0.55 -12.89 -2.89
N GLY A 117 1.28 -12.07 -2.12
CA GLY A 117 1.54 -12.28 -0.71
C GLY A 117 0.25 -12.34 0.13
N LEU A 118 -0.68 -11.41 -0.10
CA LEU A 118 -2.00 -11.43 0.54
C LEU A 118 -2.79 -12.69 0.16
N ARG A 119 -2.73 -13.12 -1.10
CA ARG A 119 -3.35 -14.39 -1.51
C ARG A 119 -2.71 -15.59 -0.84
N VAL A 120 -1.39 -15.69 -0.82
CA VAL A 120 -0.67 -16.78 -0.13
C VAL A 120 -1.06 -16.85 1.34
N ARG A 121 -1.21 -15.69 2.00
CA ARG A 121 -1.62 -15.61 3.42
C ARG A 121 -3.05 -16.10 3.66
N THR A 122 -3.98 -15.85 2.74
CA THR A 122 -5.41 -16.12 2.91
C THR A 122 -5.88 -17.41 2.24
N GLU A 123 -5.11 -17.99 1.34
CA GLU A 123 -5.48 -19.16 0.55
C GLU A 123 -5.45 -20.45 1.37
N LYS A 124 -6.61 -20.92 1.80
CA LYS A 124 -6.74 -22.18 2.57
C LYS A 124 -6.67 -23.44 1.71
N ARG A 125 -7.13 -23.38 0.45
CA ARG A 125 -7.25 -24.53 -0.45
C ARG A 125 -6.80 -24.16 -1.87
N PRO A 126 -5.50 -24.29 -2.17
CA PRO A 126 -4.99 -24.01 -3.53
C PRO A 126 -5.64 -24.92 -4.57
N THR A 127 -5.98 -24.37 -5.72
CA THR A 127 -6.57 -25.11 -6.85
C THR A 127 -5.53 -25.71 -7.77
N ALA A 128 -4.31 -25.13 -7.80
CA ALA A 128 -3.21 -25.57 -8.62
C ALA A 128 -1.89 -25.55 -7.83
N PHE A 129 -1.05 -26.52 -8.11
CA PHE A 129 0.26 -26.70 -7.46
C PHE A 129 1.37 -26.77 -8.50
N TRP A 130 2.52 -26.24 -8.12
CA TRP A 130 3.75 -26.33 -8.88
C TRP A 130 4.80 -27.20 -8.16
N SER A 131 5.60 -27.95 -8.92
CA SER A 131 6.71 -28.77 -8.42
C SER A 131 7.93 -28.64 -9.32
N PRO A 132 9.17 -28.57 -8.77
CA PRO A 132 10.39 -28.55 -9.56
C PRO A 132 10.55 -29.82 -10.38
N ARG A 133 11.17 -29.70 -11.57
CA ARG A 133 11.43 -30.90 -12.47
C ARG A 133 12.20 -32.00 -11.76
N LYS A 134 13.22 -31.65 -10.96
CA LYS A 134 14.10 -32.59 -10.26
C LYS A 134 13.49 -33.18 -8.98
N ASN A 135 12.43 -32.59 -8.41
CA ASN A 135 11.83 -33.05 -7.16
C ASN A 135 10.32 -32.84 -7.15
N ARG A 136 9.57 -33.78 -7.72
CA ARG A 136 8.10 -33.71 -7.78
C ARG A 136 7.41 -33.82 -6.40
N LYS A 137 8.12 -34.27 -5.34
CA LYS A 137 7.58 -34.35 -3.98
C LYS A 137 7.52 -32.95 -3.33
N ARG A 138 8.32 -32.00 -3.80
CA ARG A 138 8.32 -30.61 -3.31
C ARG A 138 7.22 -29.81 -4.00
N LYS A 139 6.02 -29.86 -3.45
CA LYS A 139 4.81 -29.24 -3.98
C LYS A 139 4.50 -27.92 -3.27
N ILE A 140 4.31 -26.83 -4.00
CA ILE A 140 3.89 -25.52 -3.49
C ILE A 140 2.67 -25.02 -4.27
N SER A 141 1.86 -24.15 -3.70
CA SER A 141 0.73 -23.56 -4.45
C SER A 141 1.25 -22.73 -5.64
N LEU A 142 0.48 -22.66 -6.71
CA LEU A 142 0.83 -21.85 -7.88
C LEU A 142 0.96 -20.36 -7.53
N ASN A 143 0.16 -19.87 -6.56
CA ASN A 143 0.27 -18.50 -6.06
C ASN A 143 1.61 -18.26 -5.32
N LEU A 144 2.05 -19.22 -4.49
CA LEU A 144 3.36 -19.13 -3.83
C LEU A 144 4.50 -19.19 -4.83
N TRP A 145 4.40 -20.05 -5.85
CA TRP A 145 5.39 -20.12 -6.94
C TRP A 145 5.49 -18.74 -7.63
N PHE A 146 4.36 -18.13 -7.95
CA PHE A 146 4.33 -16.84 -8.63
C PHE A 146 4.87 -15.72 -7.75
N HIS A 147 4.54 -15.70 -6.45
CA HIS A 147 5.12 -14.77 -5.48
C HIS A 147 6.65 -14.85 -5.49
N GLN A 148 7.21 -16.06 -5.34
CA GLN A 148 8.66 -16.27 -5.35
C GLN A 148 9.32 -15.92 -6.70
N ALA A 149 8.64 -16.15 -7.80
CA ALA A 149 9.15 -15.76 -9.13
C ALA A 149 9.23 -14.23 -9.28
N LEU A 150 8.20 -13.51 -8.81
CA LEU A 150 8.21 -12.04 -8.76
C LEU A 150 9.29 -11.51 -7.83
N ASP A 151 9.49 -12.14 -6.66
CA ASP A 151 10.54 -11.77 -5.71
C ASP A 151 11.94 -11.87 -6.34
N ILE A 152 12.23 -12.96 -7.09
CA ILE A 152 13.50 -13.12 -7.78
C ILE A 152 13.70 -12.01 -8.82
N LEU A 153 12.68 -11.70 -9.62
CA LEU A 153 12.76 -10.62 -10.62
C LEU A 153 12.92 -9.26 -9.96
N TRP A 154 12.23 -9.00 -8.85
CA TRP A 154 12.35 -7.77 -8.09
C TRP A 154 13.73 -7.62 -7.45
N ILE A 155 14.30 -8.68 -6.89
CA ILE A 155 15.66 -8.69 -6.35
C ILE A 155 16.68 -8.40 -7.47
N ALA A 156 16.56 -9.06 -8.63
CA ALA A 156 17.44 -8.79 -9.77
C ALA A 156 17.34 -7.33 -10.24
N ASN A 157 16.12 -6.80 -10.35
CA ASN A 157 15.88 -5.39 -10.65
C ASN A 157 16.46 -4.47 -9.57
N GLY A 158 16.32 -4.81 -8.29
CA GLY A 158 16.86 -4.06 -7.16
C GLY A 158 18.39 -4.01 -7.15
N ILE A 159 19.06 -5.10 -7.54
CA ILE A 159 20.53 -5.10 -7.70
C ILE A 159 20.94 -4.13 -8.82
N VAL A 160 20.27 -4.18 -9.97
CA VAL A 160 20.53 -3.22 -11.07
C VAL A 160 20.29 -1.79 -10.61
N PHE A 161 19.18 -1.55 -9.89
CA PHE A 161 18.87 -0.23 -9.33
C PHE A 161 19.97 0.28 -8.42
N VAL A 162 20.42 -0.51 -7.45
CA VAL A 162 21.46 -0.10 -6.50
C VAL A 162 22.79 0.17 -7.22
N VAL A 163 23.18 -0.68 -8.18
CA VAL A 163 24.39 -0.45 -8.99
C VAL A 163 24.30 0.87 -9.74
N LEU A 164 23.21 1.12 -10.46
CA LEU A 164 23.00 2.36 -11.20
C LEU A 164 22.94 3.57 -10.25
N LEU A 165 22.30 3.44 -9.10
CA LEU A 165 22.21 4.48 -8.09
C LEU A 165 23.61 4.99 -7.67
N PHE A 166 24.55 4.08 -7.40
CA PHE A 166 25.90 4.44 -7.00
C PHE A 166 26.78 4.89 -8.17
N VAL A 167 26.75 4.20 -9.30
CA VAL A 167 27.57 4.52 -10.49
C VAL A 167 27.21 5.89 -11.07
N THR A 168 25.94 6.30 -11.01
CA THR A 168 25.49 7.60 -11.55
C THR A 168 25.50 8.74 -10.51
N GLY A 169 25.88 8.48 -9.28
CA GLY A 169 25.88 9.48 -8.21
C GLY A 169 24.48 9.82 -7.65
N GLN A 170 23.41 9.22 -8.17
CA GLN A 170 22.03 9.49 -7.70
C GLN A 170 21.79 9.08 -6.24
N TRP A 171 22.67 8.26 -5.66
CA TRP A 171 22.63 7.91 -4.25
C TRP A 171 22.74 9.14 -3.33
N MET A 172 23.46 10.20 -3.74
CA MET A 172 23.61 11.43 -2.96
C MET A 172 22.27 12.13 -2.68
N ARG A 173 21.25 11.84 -3.48
CA ARG A 173 19.92 12.42 -3.35
C ARG A 173 19.03 11.69 -2.36
N ILE A 174 19.31 10.41 -2.05
CA ILE A 174 18.47 9.58 -1.18
C ILE A 174 19.20 9.03 0.05
N VAL A 175 20.55 9.06 0.07
CA VAL A 175 21.32 8.67 1.24
C VAL A 175 21.67 9.93 2.04
N PRO A 176 21.30 10.03 3.31
CA PRO A 176 21.65 11.16 4.15
C PRO A 176 23.17 11.29 4.29
N THR A 177 23.69 12.48 4.04
CA THR A 177 25.13 12.80 4.13
C THR A 177 25.45 13.82 5.23
N SER A 178 24.40 14.39 5.86
CA SER A 178 24.51 15.30 7.02
C SER A 178 23.51 14.88 8.10
N TRP A 179 23.87 15.13 9.36
CA TRP A 179 22.97 15.00 10.50
C TRP A 179 21.82 16.02 10.48
N ASP A 180 21.96 17.09 9.71
CA ASP A 180 20.90 18.10 9.49
C ASP A 180 19.65 17.50 8.83
N VAL A 181 19.76 16.29 8.27
CA VAL A 181 18.61 15.56 7.73
C VAL A 181 17.50 15.38 8.77
N PHE A 182 17.82 15.18 10.05
CA PHE A 182 16.80 14.91 11.08
C PHE A 182 15.99 16.16 11.45
N PRO A 183 16.61 17.32 11.82
CA PRO A 183 15.84 18.52 12.10
C PRO A 183 15.11 19.03 10.84
N ASN A 184 15.72 18.97 9.66
CA ASN A 184 15.05 19.33 8.41
C ASN A 184 13.88 18.37 8.07
N ALA A 185 13.97 17.08 8.37
CA ALA A 185 12.85 16.14 8.19
C ALA A 185 11.68 16.47 9.13
N LEU A 186 11.96 16.89 10.38
CA LEU A 186 10.93 17.36 11.30
C LEU A 186 10.27 18.61 10.75
N SER A 187 11.05 19.58 10.27
CA SER A 187 10.55 20.81 9.65
C SER A 187 9.66 20.50 8.44
N ALA A 188 10.11 19.66 7.51
CA ALA A 188 9.31 19.22 6.37
C ALA A 188 8.00 18.54 6.82
N GLY A 189 8.04 17.72 7.87
CA GLY A 189 6.85 17.09 8.46
C GLY A 189 5.85 18.12 9.00
N ILE A 190 6.32 19.18 9.65
CA ILE A 190 5.48 20.27 10.11
C ILE A 190 4.85 21.00 8.93
N GLN A 191 5.60 21.30 7.88
CA GLN A 191 5.12 21.94 6.65
C GLN A 191 4.01 21.10 6.00
N TYR A 192 4.17 19.78 5.91
CA TYR A 192 3.09 18.90 5.42
C TYR A 192 1.85 18.91 6.31
N LEU A 193 2.02 18.94 7.64
CA LEU A 193 0.89 18.99 8.59
C LEU A 193 0.16 20.33 8.60
N THR A 194 0.83 21.42 8.27
CA THR A 194 0.21 22.75 8.16
C THR A 194 -0.46 22.96 6.81
N LEU A 195 -0.29 22.05 5.84
CA LEU A 195 -0.66 22.22 4.44
C LEU A 195 0.00 23.44 3.78
N ASP A 196 1.05 23.97 4.38
CA ASP A 196 1.98 24.90 3.80
C ASP A 196 3.14 24.09 3.21
N TRP A 197 2.81 23.43 2.12
CA TRP A 197 3.69 22.43 1.57
C TRP A 197 4.95 23.06 1.01
N PRO A 198 6.10 22.40 1.22
CA PRO A 198 7.35 22.92 0.72
C PRO A 198 7.25 23.13 -0.80
N THR A 199 7.70 24.28 -1.26
CA THR A 199 7.77 24.61 -2.70
C THR A 199 8.91 23.89 -3.40
N GLU A 200 9.24 22.67 -2.91
CA GLU A 200 10.36 21.88 -3.39
C GLU A 200 10.25 21.58 -4.87
N ASN A 201 11.37 21.64 -5.51
CA ASN A 201 11.55 21.11 -6.83
C ASN A 201 12.30 19.78 -6.75
N GLY A 202 11.56 18.65 -6.76
CA GLY A 202 12.14 17.31 -6.73
C GLY A 202 13.08 17.00 -7.90
N TRP A 203 13.14 17.86 -8.92
CA TRP A 203 14.17 17.80 -9.95
C TRP A 203 15.53 18.22 -9.43
N VAL A 204 15.57 19.24 -8.58
CA VAL A 204 16.81 19.79 -8.01
C VAL A 204 17.20 19.03 -6.74
N ASN A 205 16.31 18.97 -5.76
CA ASN A 205 16.56 18.33 -4.47
C ASN A 205 15.29 17.69 -3.92
N TYR A 206 15.44 16.77 -2.96
CA TYR A 206 14.37 16.25 -2.13
C TYR A 206 14.42 16.90 -0.75
N ASN A 207 13.27 17.13 -0.13
CA ASN A 207 13.28 17.48 1.28
C ASN A 207 13.79 16.31 2.14
N SER A 208 14.23 16.65 3.35
CA SER A 208 14.87 15.67 4.24
C SER A 208 13.93 14.54 4.67
N LEU A 209 12.62 14.78 4.76
CA LEU A 209 11.65 13.73 5.06
C LEU A 209 11.50 12.75 3.89
N GLN A 210 11.48 13.25 2.65
CA GLN A 210 11.49 12.41 1.45
C GLN A 210 12.80 11.60 1.37
N GLN A 211 13.95 12.23 1.65
CA GLN A 211 15.23 11.55 1.64
C GLN A 211 15.28 10.40 2.64
N LEU A 212 14.85 10.62 3.90
CA LEU A 212 14.75 9.55 4.92
C LEU A 212 13.76 8.47 4.54
N ALA A 213 12.62 8.83 3.93
CA ALA A 213 11.63 7.86 3.47
C ALA A 213 12.18 6.97 2.35
N TYR A 214 12.84 7.56 1.34
CA TYR A 214 13.45 6.80 0.24
C TYR A 214 14.63 5.94 0.72
N PHE A 215 15.47 6.48 1.61
CA PHE A 215 16.51 5.69 2.28
C PHE A 215 15.91 4.48 3.00
N SER A 216 14.86 4.70 3.78
CA SER A 216 14.19 3.63 4.53
C SER A 216 13.59 2.55 3.61
N VAL A 217 12.99 2.94 2.48
CA VAL A 217 12.47 2.01 1.49
C VAL A 217 13.57 1.16 0.88
N VAL A 218 14.65 1.80 0.41
CA VAL A 218 15.70 1.13 -0.38
C VAL A 218 16.65 0.34 0.51
N PHE A 219 17.09 0.90 1.64
CA PHE A 219 18.19 0.34 2.44
C PHE A 219 17.74 -0.35 3.72
N ILE A 220 16.48 -0.23 4.11
CA ILE A 220 15.94 -0.91 5.31
C ILE A 220 14.80 -1.86 4.92
N ALA A 221 13.70 -1.36 4.38
CA ALA A 221 12.51 -2.16 4.16
C ALA A 221 12.69 -3.22 3.08
N ALA A 222 13.34 -2.89 1.95
CA ALA A 222 13.60 -3.85 0.89
C ALA A 222 14.55 -4.98 1.34
N PRO A 223 15.71 -4.72 1.98
CA PRO A 223 16.55 -5.77 2.55
C PRO A 223 15.83 -6.63 3.60
N LEU A 224 14.99 -6.04 4.47
CA LEU A 224 14.20 -6.79 5.44
C LEU A 224 13.17 -7.70 4.76
N ALA A 225 12.48 -7.21 3.72
CA ALA A 225 11.54 -8.02 2.95
C ALA A 225 12.26 -9.21 2.30
N ILE A 226 13.44 -8.97 1.70
CA ILE A 226 14.27 -10.01 1.07
C ILE A 226 14.75 -11.03 2.11
N ALA A 227 15.36 -10.58 3.20
CA ALA A 227 15.92 -11.46 4.24
C ALA A 227 14.82 -12.34 4.86
N THR A 228 13.66 -11.76 5.17
CA THR A 228 12.53 -12.49 5.73
C THR A 228 11.89 -13.44 4.70
N GLY A 229 11.76 -13.02 3.45
CA GLY A 229 11.26 -13.83 2.34
C GLY A 229 12.16 -15.06 2.08
N VAL A 230 13.48 -14.85 2.00
CA VAL A 230 14.47 -15.94 1.86
C VAL A 230 14.38 -16.92 3.02
N ARG A 231 14.26 -16.43 4.27
CA ARG A 231 14.12 -17.29 5.46
C ARG A 231 12.88 -18.19 5.38
N MET A 232 11.79 -17.69 4.87
CA MET A 232 10.53 -18.44 4.72
C MET A 232 10.49 -19.30 3.45
N SER A 233 11.40 -19.07 2.52
CA SER A 233 11.43 -19.78 1.24
C SER A 233 11.94 -21.19 1.36
N GLY A 234 11.74 -21.96 0.31
CA GLY A 234 12.31 -23.29 0.24
C GLY A 234 13.80 -23.34 -0.11
N VAL A 235 14.45 -22.22 -0.36
CA VAL A 235 15.91 -22.14 -0.61
C VAL A 235 16.67 -22.19 0.72
N TRP A 236 16.03 -21.83 1.83
CA TRP A 236 16.65 -21.81 3.15
C TRP A 236 17.15 -23.21 3.59
N PRO A 237 18.41 -23.33 4.08
CA PRO A 237 19.00 -24.60 4.47
C PRO A 237 18.36 -25.16 5.75
N LYS A 238 17.49 -26.16 5.60
CA LYS A 238 16.71 -26.75 6.71
C LYS A 238 17.57 -27.41 7.78
N ASN A 239 18.74 -27.94 7.39
CA ASN A 239 19.63 -28.68 8.28
C ASN A 239 20.67 -27.83 9.02
N ALA A 240 20.72 -26.52 8.74
CA ALA A 240 21.66 -25.61 9.40
C ALA A 240 21.17 -25.23 10.81
N LYS A 241 21.42 -26.10 11.81
CA LYS A 241 20.92 -25.98 13.19
C LYS A 241 21.24 -24.62 13.81
N THR A 242 22.50 -24.16 13.72
CA THR A 242 22.92 -22.87 14.29
C THR A 242 22.20 -21.70 13.64
N LEU A 243 22.14 -21.68 12.29
CA LEU A 243 21.47 -20.63 11.54
C LEU A 243 19.96 -20.56 11.84
N ASN A 244 19.33 -21.74 11.98
CA ASN A 244 17.90 -21.82 12.35
C ASN A 244 17.63 -21.38 13.79
N ARG A 245 18.61 -21.50 14.70
CA ARG A 245 18.52 -21.01 16.08
C ARG A 245 18.69 -19.49 16.13
N VAL A 246 19.67 -18.95 15.40
CA VAL A 246 19.97 -17.51 15.38
C VAL A 246 18.87 -16.71 14.66
N TYR A 247 18.31 -17.29 13.59
CA TYR A 247 17.23 -16.68 12.83
C TYR A 247 16.02 -17.61 12.71
N PRO A 248 15.15 -17.68 13.75
CA PRO A 248 13.93 -18.49 13.74
C PRO A 248 12.96 -18.03 12.65
N VAL A 249 12.20 -18.96 12.07
CA VAL A 249 11.21 -18.63 11.04
C VAL A 249 10.05 -17.79 11.58
N GLU A 250 9.78 -17.89 12.85
CA GLU A 250 8.77 -17.11 13.57
C GLU A 250 9.08 -15.60 13.50
N TRP A 251 10.35 -15.22 13.66
CA TRP A 251 10.80 -13.84 13.53
C TRP A 251 10.64 -13.34 12.09
N ALA A 252 11.02 -14.17 11.11
CA ALA A 252 10.81 -13.80 9.71
C ALA A 252 9.33 -13.56 9.40
N ARG A 253 8.42 -14.40 9.90
CA ARG A 253 6.97 -14.24 9.75
C ARG A 253 6.44 -13.00 10.46
N ALA A 254 6.94 -12.73 11.68
CA ALA A 254 6.54 -11.56 12.48
C ALA A 254 6.96 -10.24 11.81
N VAL A 255 8.07 -10.21 11.08
CA VAL A 255 8.61 -8.99 10.44
C VAL A 255 8.10 -8.81 9.00
N HIS A 256 7.96 -9.89 8.23
CA HIS A 256 7.63 -9.81 6.80
C HIS A 256 6.29 -9.09 6.52
N PHE A 257 5.27 -9.41 7.30
CA PHE A 257 3.96 -8.78 7.11
C PHE A 257 3.92 -7.29 7.51
N PRO A 258 4.47 -6.86 8.67
CA PRO A 258 4.65 -5.43 8.97
C PRO A 258 5.46 -4.66 7.92
N VAL A 259 6.51 -5.25 7.36
CA VAL A 259 7.28 -4.63 6.26
C VAL A 259 6.40 -4.43 5.02
N MET A 260 5.55 -5.40 4.67
CA MET A 260 4.56 -5.23 3.60
C MET A 260 3.57 -4.09 3.91
N ILE A 261 3.10 -3.96 5.16
CA ILE A 261 2.21 -2.85 5.57
C ILE A 261 2.95 -1.51 5.45
N PHE A 262 4.24 -1.44 5.82
CA PHE A 262 5.06 -0.26 5.61
C PHE A 262 5.11 0.16 4.14
N PHE A 263 5.35 -0.79 3.21
CA PHE A 263 5.31 -0.50 1.78
C PHE A 263 3.94 0.02 1.32
N VAL A 264 2.84 -0.58 1.79
CA VAL A 264 1.48 -0.12 1.46
C VAL A 264 1.24 1.30 1.95
N ALA A 265 1.62 1.60 3.20
CA ALA A 265 1.48 2.93 3.78
C ALA A 265 2.35 3.96 3.03
N PHE A 266 3.61 3.61 2.75
CA PHE A 266 4.51 4.44 1.97
C PHE A 266 3.94 4.74 0.56
N ILE A 267 3.48 3.72 -0.17
CA ILE A 267 2.90 3.89 -1.51
C ILE A 267 1.69 4.81 -1.45
N PHE A 268 0.81 4.61 -0.47
CA PHE A 268 -0.39 5.44 -0.31
C PHE A 268 -0.02 6.91 -0.08
N VAL A 269 0.83 7.20 0.90
CA VAL A 269 1.26 8.58 1.21
C VAL A 269 2.01 9.18 0.03
N HIS A 270 2.93 8.43 -0.59
CA HIS A 270 3.69 8.87 -1.76
C HIS A 270 2.77 9.28 -2.92
N VAL A 271 1.79 8.43 -3.27
CA VAL A 271 0.85 8.72 -4.37
C VAL A 271 0.02 9.97 -4.04
N VAL A 272 -0.50 10.08 -2.82
CA VAL A 272 -1.26 11.27 -2.40
C VAL A 272 -0.40 12.53 -2.56
N LEU A 273 0.83 12.52 -2.08
CA LEU A 273 1.72 13.69 -2.16
C LEU A 273 2.09 14.03 -3.60
N VAL A 274 2.41 13.04 -4.46
CA VAL A 274 2.72 13.27 -5.88
C VAL A 274 1.58 14.03 -6.58
N PHE A 275 0.33 13.64 -6.32
CA PHE A 275 -0.82 14.32 -6.93
C PHE A 275 -1.14 15.67 -6.28
N ALA A 276 -0.94 15.80 -4.98
CA ALA A 276 -1.27 17.00 -4.23
C ALA A 276 -0.24 18.14 -4.40
N THR A 277 1.04 17.81 -4.64
CA THR A 277 2.15 18.80 -4.74
C THR A 277 2.50 19.21 -6.18
N GLY A 278 1.70 18.85 -7.17
CA GLY A 278 1.92 19.21 -8.58
C GLY A 278 2.03 18.00 -9.49
N ALA A 279 0.88 17.36 -9.75
CA ALA A 279 0.78 16.07 -10.46
C ALA A 279 1.54 16.03 -11.78
N LEU A 280 1.28 16.97 -12.69
CA LEU A 280 1.90 16.96 -14.03
C LEU A 280 3.42 17.13 -13.94
N ARG A 281 3.90 18.09 -13.14
CA ARG A 281 5.33 18.30 -12.91
C ARG A 281 6.00 17.03 -12.38
N ASN A 282 5.47 16.45 -11.31
CA ASN A 282 6.04 15.25 -10.68
C ASN A 282 6.03 14.04 -11.61
N LEU A 283 4.98 13.88 -12.42
CA LEU A 283 4.90 12.82 -13.42
C LEU A 283 5.89 13.05 -14.57
N ASN A 284 6.11 14.29 -15.01
CA ASN A 284 7.14 14.60 -16.00
C ASN A 284 8.54 14.30 -15.47
N HIS A 285 8.86 14.67 -14.22
CA HIS A 285 10.13 14.34 -13.60
C HIS A 285 10.41 12.84 -13.64
N MET A 286 9.46 12.02 -13.22
CA MET A 286 9.68 10.59 -13.03
C MET A 286 9.48 9.76 -14.31
N TYR A 287 8.42 10.04 -15.09
CA TYR A 287 8.06 9.18 -16.23
C TYR A 287 8.58 9.67 -17.56
N ALA A 288 8.79 10.99 -17.71
CA ALA A 288 9.33 11.58 -18.94
C ALA A 288 10.80 11.98 -18.84
N ALA A 289 11.40 11.91 -17.65
CA ALA A 289 12.75 12.43 -17.35
C ALA A 289 12.91 13.89 -17.81
N GLN A 290 11.88 14.71 -17.61
CA GLN A 290 11.82 16.12 -17.97
C GLN A 290 11.64 16.97 -16.71
N GLY A 291 12.49 17.97 -16.54
CA GLY A 291 12.44 18.89 -15.40
C GLY A 291 13.37 20.07 -15.61
N SER A 292 13.27 21.05 -14.73
CA SER A 292 14.05 22.28 -14.76
C SER A 292 14.29 22.76 -13.32
N ALA A 293 15.26 23.65 -13.14
CA ALA A 293 15.41 24.39 -11.89
C ALA A 293 14.22 25.34 -11.64
N ASP A 294 13.53 25.79 -12.67
CA ASP A 294 12.27 26.51 -12.54
C ASP A 294 11.16 25.52 -12.14
N PRO A 295 10.53 25.65 -10.94
CA PRO A 295 9.49 24.74 -10.47
C PRO A 295 8.20 24.80 -11.28
N ASN A 296 7.98 25.84 -12.08
CA ASN A 296 6.80 26.00 -12.94
C ASN A 296 7.01 25.40 -14.34
N ALA A 297 8.26 25.11 -14.73
CA ALA A 297 8.52 24.41 -15.98
C ALA A 297 7.84 23.02 -15.94
N TYR A 298 7.22 22.65 -17.04
CA TYR A 298 6.48 21.39 -17.18
C TYR A 298 5.21 21.27 -16.31
N ALA A 299 4.72 22.33 -15.66
CA ALA A 299 3.48 22.32 -14.89
C ALA A 299 2.24 21.95 -15.74
N ASP A 300 2.24 22.35 -17.01
CA ASP A 300 1.16 22.10 -17.98
C ASP A 300 1.49 21.02 -19.02
N ASN A 301 2.62 20.33 -18.88
CA ASN A 301 3.05 19.30 -19.80
C ASN A 301 2.46 17.93 -19.44
N TRP A 302 1.73 17.32 -20.37
CA TRP A 302 1.02 16.05 -20.17
C TRP A 302 1.84 14.80 -20.55
N THR A 303 3.07 14.93 -21.02
CA THR A 303 3.90 13.78 -21.48
C THR A 303 4.08 12.73 -20.39
N GLY A 304 4.50 13.14 -19.20
CA GLY A 304 4.68 12.24 -18.08
C GLY A 304 3.38 11.57 -17.62
N PHE A 305 2.25 12.29 -17.70
CA PHE A 305 0.94 11.73 -17.39
C PHE A 305 0.55 10.60 -18.35
N TRP A 306 0.76 10.76 -19.65
CA TRP A 306 0.39 9.71 -20.62
C TRP A 306 1.28 8.47 -20.47
N ILE A 307 2.57 8.64 -20.19
CA ILE A 307 3.47 7.51 -19.92
C ILE A 307 3.04 6.79 -18.62
N PHE A 308 2.70 7.55 -17.57
CA PHE A 308 2.14 7.00 -16.34
C PHE A 308 0.83 6.23 -16.60
N ALA A 309 -0.11 6.81 -17.33
CA ALA A 309 -1.37 6.15 -17.67
C ALA A 309 -1.14 4.84 -18.44
N ALA A 310 -0.22 4.83 -19.41
CA ALA A 310 0.17 3.62 -20.12
C ALA A 310 0.77 2.57 -19.16
N SER A 311 1.61 3.00 -18.20
CA SER A 311 2.17 2.11 -17.18
C SER A 311 1.09 1.45 -16.32
N LEU A 312 0.05 2.21 -15.94
CA LEU A 312 -1.09 1.67 -15.19
C LEU A 312 -1.88 0.63 -15.99
N VAL A 313 -2.04 0.84 -17.31
CA VAL A 313 -2.69 -0.16 -18.19
C VAL A 313 -1.88 -1.46 -18.18
N VAL A 314 -0.55 -1.40 -18.29
CA VAL A 314 0.32 -2.59 -18.24
C VAL A 314 0.20 -3.30 -16.89
N ILE A 315 0.23 -2.55 -15.78
CA ILE A 315 0.08 -3.10 -14.42
C ILE A 315 -1.30 -3.76 -14.25
N ALA A 316 -2.37 -3.09 -14.71
CA ALA A 316 -3.72 -3.63 -14.65
C ALA A 316 -3.88 -4.89 -15.50
N ALA A 317 -3.30 -4.93 -16.69
CA ALA A 317 -3.28 -6.12 -17.53
C ALA A 317 -2.56 -7.29 -16.87
N ALA A 318 -1.39 -7.05 -16.27
CA ALA A 318 -0.64 -8.06 -15.50
C ALA A 318 -1.42 -8.52 -14.26
N TRP A 319 -2.08 -7.59 -13.57
CA TRP A 319 -2.93 -7.91 -12.42
C TRP A 319 -4.10 -8.84 -12.81
N VAL A 320 -4.77 -8.57 -13.94
CA VAL A 320 -5.83 -9.42 -14.45
C VAL A 320 -5.29 -10.75 -14.96
N ALA A 321 -4.14 -10.75 -15.65
CA ALA A 321 -3.49 -11.95 -16.19
C ALA A 321 -2.93 -12.88 -15.10
N ALA A 322 -2.67 -12.39 -13.89
CA ALA A 322 -2.16 -13.20 -12.77
C ALA A 322 -3.22 -14.17 -12.22
N ARG A 323 -3.69 -15.09 -13.05
CA ARG A 323 -4.67 -16.16 -12.78
C ARG A 323 -4.11 -17.51 -13.18
N PRO A 324 -4.57 -18.63 -12.61
CA PRO A 324 -4.10 -19.97 -12.93
C PRO A 324 -4.09 -20.29 -14.44
N LEU A 325 -5.08 -19.78 -15.19
CA LEU A 325 -5.17 -19.97 -16.63
C LEU A 325 -3.92 -19.47 -17.38
N VAL A 326 -3.38 -18.31 -16.98
CA VAL A 326 -2.19 -17.69 -17.61
C VAL A 326 -0.92 -18.16 -16.92
N LEU A 327 -0.94 -18.29 -15.60
CA LEU A 327 0.26 -18.65 -14.83
C LEU A 327 0.67 -20.12 -15.02
N ALA A 328 -0.28 -21.06 -15.21
CA ALA A 328 0.04 -22.46 -15.30
C ALA A 328 0.89 -22.81 -16.55
N PRO A 329 0.59 -22.33 -17.76
CA PRO A 329 1.47 -22.51 -18.92
C PRO A 329 2.89 -21.98 -18.68
N ILE A 330 3.03 -20.77 -18.10
CA ILE A 330 4.32 -20.16 -17.79
C ILE A 330 5.08 -21.01 -16.76
N ALA A 331 4.41 -21.43 -15.69
CA ALA A 331 4.99 -22.24 -14.63
C ALA A 331 5.46 -23.62 -15.11
N ARG A 332 4.82 -24.18 -16.16
CA ARG A 332 5.23 -25.45 -16.78
C ARG A 332 6.59 -25.36 -17.48
N LEU A 333 7.02 -24.17 -17.90
CA LEU A 333 8.37 -23.97 -18.45
C LEU A 333 9.46 -24.25 -17.42
N PHE A 334 9.15 -24.09 -16.14
CA PHE A 334 10.10 -24.21 -15.01
C PHE A 334 9.88 -25.48 -14.17
N GLY A 335 8.76 -26.18 -14.32
CA GLY A 335 8.42 -27.35 -13.51
C GLY A 335 7.21 -28.11 -14.01
N SER A 336 6.54 -28.82 -13.11
CA SER A 336 5.27 -29.49 -13.36
C SER A 336 4.14 -28.81 -12.66
N VAL A 337 3.02 -28.60 -13.34
CA VAL A 337 1.80 -28.04 -12.74
C VAL A 337 0.73 -29.11 -12.70
N SER A 338 0.14 -29.32 -11.52
CA SER A 338 -0.97 -30.25 -11.29
C SER A 338 -2.16 -29.52 -10.69
N GLY A 339 -3.36 -29.88 -11.10
CA GLY A 339 -4.58 -29.51 -10.40
C GLY A 339 -4.71 -30.26 -9.06
N ARG A 340 -5.75 -29.89 -8.33
CA ARG A 340 -6.16 -30.57 -7.10
C ARG A 340 -6.87 -31.87 -7.43
#